data_acdff6abe041139a477093aa27d391d0
#
_entry.id   acdff6abe041139a477093aa27d391d0
#
_cell.length_a   1.000
_cell.length_b   1.000
_cell.length_c   1.000
_cell.angle_alpha   90.00
_cell.angle_beta   90.00
_cell.angle_gamma   90.00
#
_symmetry.space_group_name_H-M   'P 1'
#
loop_
_entity.id
_entity.type
_entity.pdbx_description
1 polymer ?
#
loop_
_entity_poly.entity_id
_entity_poly.type
_entity_poly.pdbx_seq_one_letter_code
_entity_poly.pdbx_strand_id
1 'polypeptide(L)'
;MASDFFTVEVWRLRGLTTYYLLFFIEIATRRVSVVGITTNPDTAWMLQMGRNVTDLEDGLVSGTRILLIDRDTKYCGEFRDFLSRGGTTVIRLPPRSPNLNAYAERFVGSIKTECLNRLIFFGEGSLRRAVGDFMKHYHEERNHQGLGNQLIRPAANDSRFRTESVNMRSRLGGLLNYYYRAAA
;
A
#
# COMPACT_ATOMS: atom_id res chain seq x y z
N MET A 1 9.89 6.44 6.58
CA MET A 1 8.87 5.98 5.60
C MET A 1 9.56 5.60 4.30
N ALA A 2 9.00 4.70 3.49
CA ALA A 2 9.46 4.44 2.13
C ALA A 2 8.29 4.56 1.15
N SER A 3 8.57 4.88 -0.10
CA SER A 3 7.59 4.94 -1.19
C SER A 3 8.11 4.21 -2.40
N ASP A 4 7.21 3.56 -3.13
CA ASP A 4 7.54 2.84 -4.35
C ASP A 4 6.32 2.74 -5.28
N PHE A 5 6.57 2.29 -6.50
CA PHE A 5 5.55 2.01 -7.50
C PHE A 5 5.46 0.50 -7.79
N PHE A 6 4.27 0.06 -8.13
CA PHE A 6 4.09 -1.19 -8.84
C PHE A 6 3.03 -1.04 -9.94
N THR A 7 3.03 -1.98 -10.87
CA THR A 7 2.14 -1.93 -12.04
C THR A 7 1.20 -3.12 -12.05
N VAL A 8 0.02 -2.87 -12.65
CA VAL A 8 -1.03 -3.88 -12.88
C VAL A 8 -1.60 -3.67 -14.28
N GLU A 9 -1.77 -4.76 -15.01
CA GLU A 9 -2.44 -4.75 -16.31
C GLU A 9 -3.95 -4.91 -16.13
N VAL A 10 -4.72 -4.03 -16.79
CA VAL A 10 -6.19 -3.97 -16.70
C VAL A 10 -6.79 -3.97 -18.09
N TRP A 11 -7.76 -4.84 -18.33
CA TRP A 11 -8.53 -4.85 -19.55
C TRP A 11 -9.47 -3.66 -19.64
N ARG A 12 -9.40 -2.93 -20.76
CA ARG A 12 -10.30 -1.84 -21.11
C ARG A 12 -10.90 -2.10 -22.50
N LEU A 13 -11.87 -1.28 -22.91
CA LEU A 13 -12.51 -1.41 -24.22
C LEU A 13 -11.53 -1.41 -25.40
N ARG A 14 -10.38 -0.76 -25.25
CA ARG A 14 -9.34 -0.65 -26.30
C ARG A 14 -8.16 -1.61 -26.08
N GLY A 15 -8.28 -2.59 -25.16
CA GLY A 15 -7.22 -3.57 -24.87
C GLY A 15 -6.59 -3.42 -23.48
N LEU A 16 -5.46 -4.06 -23.30
CA LEU A 16 -4.72 -4.08 -22.05
C LEU A 16 -4.07 -2.72 -21.80
N THR A 17 -4.19 -2.24 -20.58
CA THR A 17 -3.65 -0.93 -20.17
C THR A 17 -2.90 -1.09 -18.84
N THR A 18 -1.67 -0.60 -18.80
CA THR A 18 -0.86 -0.61 -17.58
C THR A 18 -1.29 0.51 -16.63
N TYR A 19 -1.62 0.15 -15.41
CA TYR A 19 -1.86 1.07 -14.30
C TYR A 19 -0.67 1.09 -13.37
N TYR A 20 -0.27 2.28 -12.93
CA TYR A 20 0.77 2.55 -11.94
C TYR A 20 0.10 2.85 -10.60
N LEU A 21 0.54 2.17 -9.55
CA LEU A 21 0.06 2.37 -8.20
C LEU A 21 1.20 2.91 -7.35
N LEU A 22 1.02 4.12 -6.83
CA LEU A 22 1.94 4.75 -5.88
C LEU A 22 1.52 4.39 -4.47
N PHE A 23 2.46 3.88 -3.68
CA PHE A 23 2.20 3.59 -2.27
C PHE A 23 3.33 4.10 -1.37
N PHE A 24 2.97 4.27 -0.11
CA PHE A 24 3.88 4.59 0.98
C PHE A 24 3.78 3.51 2.04
N ILE A 25 4.92 3.17 2.66
CA ILE A 25 5.00 2.22 3.77
C ILE A 25 5.74 2.85 4.94
N GLU A 26 5.13 2.80 6.10
CA GLU A 26 5.76 3.15 7.36
C GLU A 26 6.61 1.97 7.83
N ILE A 27 7.93 2.16 7.89
CA ILE A 27 8.86 1.06 8.12
C ILE A 27 8.71 0.43 9.52
N ALA A 28 8.36 1.22 10.53
CA ALA A 28 8.21 0.73 11.90
C ALA A 28 6.94 -0.12 12.08
N THR A 29 5.81 0.37 11.61
CA THR A 29 4.48 -0.25 11.83
C THR A 29 4.04 -1.19 10.71
N ARG A 30 4.70 -1.14 9.56
CA ARG A 30 4.30 -1.81 8.30
C ARG A 30 2.98 -1.30 7.73
N ARG A 31 2.45 -0.18 8.23
CA ARG A 31 1.27 0.44 7.61
C ARG A 31 1.59 0.87 6.20
N VAL A 32 0.70 0.52 5.29
CA VAL A 32 0.80 0.85 3.87
C VAL A 32 -0.39 1.71 3.47
N SER A 33 -0.17 2.67 2.59
CA SER A 33 -1.24 3.45 1.97
C SER A 33 -0.99 3.52 0.47
N VAL A 34 -1.92 3.03 -0.32
CA VAL A 34 -1.94 3.24 -1.77
C VAL A 34 -2.59 4.59 -2.02
N VAL A 35 -1.77 5.58 -2.36
CA VAL A 35 -2.20 6.99 -2.42
C VAL A 35 -2.68 7.42 -3.79
N GLY A 36 -2.31 6.67 -4.82
CA GLY A 36 -2.74 7.00 -6.18
C GLY A 36 -2.65 5.83 -7.15
N ILE A 37 -3.58 5.84 -8.10
CA ILE A 37 -3.66 4.88 -9.21
C ILE A 37 -3.85 5.71 -10.50
N THR A 38 -2.98 5.53 -11.48
CA THR A 38 -3.03 6.24 -12.76
C THR A 38 -2.46 5.41 -13.90
N THR A 39 -2.82 5.73 -15.13
CA THR A 39 -2.17 5.22 -16.33
C THR A 39 -1.02 6.10 -16.80
N ASN A 40 -0.92 7.33 -16.26
CA ASN A 40 0.11 8.30 -16.64
C ASN A 40 0.65 9.02 -15.37
N PRO A 41 1.70 8.51 -14.73
CA PRO A 41 2.32 9.13 -13.55
C PRO A 41 3.26 10.28 -13.95
N ASP A 42 2.70 11.35 -14.55
CA ASP A 42 3.43 12.55 -14.93
C ASP A 42 3.72 13.48 -13.74
N THR A 43 4.48 14.54 -14.00
CA THR A 43 4.86 15.53 -12.97
C THR A 43 3.65 16.18 -12.30
N ALA A 44 2.60 16.49 -13.07
CA ALA A 44 1.40 17.13 -12.53
C ALA A 44 0.66 16.19 -11.55
N TRP A 45 0.53 14.92 -11.95
CA TRP A 45 -0.06 13.90 -11.08
C TRP A 45 0.82 13.67 -9.83
N MET A 46 2.14 13.58 -9.97
CA MET A 46 3.05 13.41 -8.83
C MET A 46 2.95 14.58 -7.84
N LEU A 47 2.88 15.82 -8.33
CA LEU A 47 2.68 16.99 -7.47
C LEU A 47 1.32 16.96 -6.75
N GLN A 48 0.26 16.48 -7.41
CA GLN A 48 -1.03 16.29 -6.75
C GLN A 48 -0.96 15.21 -5.67
N MET A 49 -0.27 14.08 -5.93
CA MET A 49 -0.03 13.08 -4.90
C MET A 49 0.79 13.65 -3.74
N GLY A 50 1.79 14.47 -4.03
CA GLY A 50 2.56 15.21 -3.02
C GLY A 50 1.65 16.03 -2.10
N ARG A 51 0.74 16.83 -2.66
CA ARG A 51 -0.23 17.61 -1.86
C ARG A 51 -1.11 16.72 -0.99
N ASN A 52 -1.66 15.65 -1.57
CA ASN A 52 -2.55 14.74 -0.84
C ASN A 52 -1.87 14.06 0.35
N VAL A 53 -0.57 13.72 0.23
CA VAL A 53 0.16 13.05 1.32
C VAL A 53 0.74 14.00 2.36
N THR A 54 0.80 15.31 2.06
CA THR A 54 1.30 16.35 2.97
C THR A 54 0.20 17.21 3.57
N ASP A 55 -1.06 16.87 3.34
CA ASP A 55 -2.20 17.59 3.92
C ASP A 55 -2.03 17.75 5.44
N LEU A 56 -2.38 18.92 5.97
CA LEU A 56 -2.15 19.24 7.39
C LEU A 56 -3.06 18.46 8.33
N GLU A 57 -4.25 18.07 7.88
CA GLU A 57 -5.23 17.37 8.72
C GLU A 57 -5.03 15.85 8.68
N ASP A 58 -4.86 15.27 7.48
CA ASP A 58 -4.81 13.82 7.28
C ASP A 58 -3.56 13.34 6.50
N GLY A 59 -2.57 14.19 6.31
CA GLY A 59 -1.40 13.92 5.48
C GLY A 59 -0.56 12.76 6.02
N LEU A 60 -0.45 11.74 5.20
CA LEU A 60 0.30 10.51 5.52
C LEU A 60 1.77 10.76 5.87
N VAL A 61 2.37 11.80 5.28
CA VAL A 61 3.77 12.21 5.44
C VAL A 61 3.92 13.30 6.51
N SER A 62 2.81 13.81 7.05
CA SER A 62 2.84 14.79 8.14
C SER A 62 3.63 14.23 9.33
N GLY A 63 4.67 14.96 9.77
CA GLY A 63 5.59 14.49 10.81
C GLY A 63 6.66 13.48 10.34
N THR A 64 6.65 13.04 9.08
CA THR A 64 7.69 12.16 8.53
C THR A 64 8.95 12.95 8.25
N ARG A 65 10.03 12.65 8.97
CA ARG A 65 11.33 13.31 8.78
C ARG A 65 12.08 12.81 7.55
N ILE A 66 11.97 11.53 7.22
CA ILE A 66 12.74 10.87 6.17
C ILE A 66 11.82 10.03 5.29
N LEU A 67 11.87 10.27 3.98
CA LEU A 67 11.24 9.46 2.96
C LEU A 67 12.31 8.80 2.07
N LEU A 68 12.32 7.47 2.03
CA LEU A 68 13.15 6.69 1.12
C LEU A 68 12.39 6.47 -0.19
N ILE A 69 13.04 6.77 -1.31
CA ILE A 69 12.52 6.50 -2.65
C ILE A 69 13.61 5.85 -3.50
N ASP A 70 13.21 5.09 -4.49
CA ASP A 70 14.13 4.57 -5.49
C ASP A 70 14.59 5.65 -6.49
N ARG A 71 15.28 5.26 -7.55
CA ARG A 71 15.74 6.15 -8.62
C ARG A 71 14.79 6.23 -9.81
N ASP A 72 13.56 5.75 -9.65
CA ASP A 72 12.59 5.85 -10.73
C ASP A 72 12.37 7.31 -11.14
N THR A 73 12.36 7.55 -12.45
CA THR A 73 12.21 8.88 -13.03
C THR A 73 10.88 9.53 -12.72
N LYS A 74 9.87 8.73 -12.34
CA LYS A 74 8.57 9.22 -11.87
C LYS A 74 8.69 10.10 -10.61
N TYR A 75 9.68 9.84 -9.75
CA TYR A 75 10.01 10.75 -8.65
C TYR A 75 10.78 11.99 -9.17
N CYS A 76 10.09 12.83 -9.94
CA CYS A 76 10.65 14.03 -10.56
C CYS A 76 11.26 15.00 -9.52
N GLY A 77 12.07 15.97 -10.01
CA GLY A 77 12.70 16.98 -9.17
C GLY A 77 11.68 17.77 -8.37
N GLU A 78 10.65 18.24 -9.05
CA GLU A 78 9.58 19.08 -8.50
C GLU A 78 8.84 18.38 -7.35
N PHE A 79 8.57 17.08 -7.45
CA PHE A 79 7.95 16.30 -6.37
C PHE A 79 8.85 16.24 -5.14
N ARG A 80 10.15 15.97 -5.34
CA ARG A 80 11.11 15.91 -4.23
C ARG A 80 11.29 17.26 -3.56
N ASP A 81 11.40 18.33 -4.36
CA ASP A 81 11.51 19.69 -3.85
C ASP A 81 10.27 20.12 -3.08
N PHE A 82 9.09 19.74 -3.56
CA PHE A 82 7.82 20.00 -2.87
C PHE A 82 7.81 19.36 -1.48
N LEU A 83 8.15 18.07 -1.37
CA LEU A 83 8.21 17.37 -0.08
C LEU A 83 9.29 17.95 0.84
N SER A 84 10.43 18.31 0.29
CA SER A 84 11.56 18.89 1.05
C SER A 84 11.20 20.25 1.64
N ARG A 85 10.46 21.10 0.93
CA ARG A 85 9.91 22.36 1.45
C ARG A 85 8.91 22.14 2.58
N GLY A 86 8.20 21.03 2.57
CA GLY A 86 7.31 20.58 3.66
C GLY A 86 8.03 19.98 4.86
N GLY A 87 9.37 20.01 4.90
CA GLY A 87 10.17 19.51 6.03
C GLY A 87 10.54 18.02 5.96
N THR A 88 10.21 17.32 4.88
CA THR A 88 10.55 15.90 4.69
C THR A 88 11.88 15.76 3.94
N THR A 89 12.88 15.14 4.54
CA THR A 89 14.15 14.80 3.86
C THR A 89 13.92 13.62 2.92
N VAL A 90 14.00 13.84 1.62
CA VAL A 90 13.85 12.78 0.60
C VAL A 90 15.22 12.19 0.28
N ILE A 91 15.39 10.89 0.57
CA ILE A 91 16.62 10.15 0.32
C ILE A 91 16.41 9.19 -0.86
N ARG A 92 17.16 9.38 -1.94
CA ARG A 92 17.20 8.47 -3.08
C ARG A 92 18.16 7.32 -2.78
N LEU A 93 17.62 6.10 -2.85
CA LEU A 93 18.41 4.90 -2.59
C LEU A 93 19.54 4.73 -3.61
N PRO A 94 20.70 4.19 -3.18
CA PRO A 94 21.80 3.89 -4.11
C PRO A 94 21.37 2.88 -5.19
N PRO A 95 22.02 2.88 -6.35
CA PRO A 95 21.76 1.88 -7.37
C PRO A 95 22.08 0.47 -6.83
N ARG A 96 21.31 -0.53 -7.25
CA ARG A 96 21.53 -1.96 -6.91
C ARG A 96 21.57 -2.24 -5.39
N SER A 97 20.75 -1.54 -4.62
CA SER A 97 20.65 -1.73 -3.17
C SER A 97 19.27 -2.23 -2.76
N PRO A 98 18.83 -3.43 -3.19
CA PRO A 98 17.49 -3.95 -2.94
C PRO A 98 17.18 -4.05 -1.44
N ASN A 99 18.15 -4.39 -0.61
CA ASN A 99 17.97 -4.51 0.83
C ASN A 99 17.50 -3.21 1.52
N LEU A 100 17.74 -2.06 0.91
CA LEU A 100 17.31 -0.77 1.48
C LEU A 100 15.83 -0.48 1.24
N ASN A 101 15.16 -1.19 0.33
CA ASN A 101 13.71 -1.10 0.09
C ASN A 101 12.96 -2.42 0.35
N ALA A 102 13.58 -3.33 1.11
CA ALA A 102 13.08 -4.69 1.33
C ALA A 102 11.61 -4.74 1.86
N TYR A 103 11.18 -3.73 2.60
CA TYR A 103 9.81 -3.67 3.12
C TYR A 103 8.79 -3.33 2.03
N ALA A 104 9.12 -2.38 1.15
CA ALA A 104 8.29 -2.05 0.00
C ALA A 104 8.23 -3.23 -0.98
N GLU A 105 9.38 -3.85 -1.29
CA GLU A 105 9.43 -5.03 -2.15
C GLU A 105 8.59 -6.19 -1.59
N ARG A 106 8.67 -6.44 -0.28
CA ARG A 106 7.88 -7.49 0.38
C ARG A 106 6.37 -7.19 0.31
N PHE A 107 5.97 -5.95 0.49
CA PHE A 107 4.57 -5.55 0.32
C PHE A 107 4.11 -5.79 -1.12
N VAL A 108 4.88 -5.34 -2.11
CA VAL A 108 4.58 -5.58 -3.53
C VAL A 108 4.49 -7.07 -3.85
N GLY A 109 5.41 -7.86 -3.34
CA GLY A 109 5.36 -9.33 -3.43
C GLY A 109 4.06 -9.90 -2.87
N SER A 110 3.66 -9.46 -1.67
CA SER A 110 2.43 -9.93 -1.01
C SER A 110 1.18 -9.56 -1.82
N ILE A 111 0.99 -8.31 -2.19
CA ILE A 111 -0.21 -7.88 -2.94
C ILE A 111 -0.29 -8.56 -4.31
N LYS A 112 0.84 -8.73 -5.00
CA LYS A 112 0.86 -9.44 -6.29
C LYS A 112 0.51 -10.91 -6.13
N THR A 113 1.14 -11.61 -5.21
CA THR A 113 0.97 -13.07 -5.05
C THR A 113 -0.39 -13.42 -4.44
N GLU A 114 -0.87 -12.65 -3.48
CA GLU A 114 -2.08 -12.96 -2.72
C GLU A 114 -3.35 -12.41 -3.39
N CYS A 115 -3.23 -11.39 -4.27
CA CYS A 115 -4.37 -10.71 -4.87
C CYS A 115 -4.23 -10.51 -6.38
N LEU A 116 -3.30 -9.65 -6.82
CA LEU A 116 -3.33 -9.10 -8.17
C LEU A 116 -3.09 -10.15 -9.26
N ASN A 117 -2.17 -11.09 -9.05
CA ASN A 117 -1.87 -12.14 -10.02
C ASN A 117 -2.94 -13.25 -10.08
N ARG A 118 -3.93 -13.20 -9.19
CA ARG A 118 -5.02 -14.18 -9.11
C ARG A 118 -6.34 -13.67 -9.69
N LEU A 119 -6.35 -12.44 -10.18
CA LEU A 119 -7.55 -11.77 -10.68
C LEU A 119 -7.31 -11.20 -12.08
N ILE A 120 -8.36 -11.16 -12.87
CA ILE A 120 -8.40 -10.44 -14.14
C ILE A 120 -9.23 -9.18 -13.90
N PHE A 121 -8.65 -8.01 -14.21
CA PHE A 121 -9.29 -6.73 -13.98
C PHE A 121 -9.94 -6.19 -15.25
N PHE A 122 -11.21 -5.80 -15.15
CA PHE A 122 -11.97 -5.11 -16.19
C PHE A 122 -12.30 -3.70 -15.73
N GLY A 123 -11.62 -2.71 -16.30
CA GLY A 123 -11.71 -1.30 -15.92
C GLY A 123 -11.06 -0.99 -14.57
N GLU A 124 -10.79 0.28 -14.36
CA GLU A 124 -10.12 0.81 -13.15
C GLU A 124 -10.89 0.51 -11.85
N GLY A 125 -12.23 0.53 -11.92
CA GLY A 125 -13.06 0.29 -10.73
C GLY A 125 -12.90 -1.11 -10.14
N SER A 126 -12.63 -2.13 -10.98
CA SER A 126 -12.35 -3.49 -10.49
C SER A 126 -10.99 -3.57 -9.79
N LEU A 127 -9.97 -2.90 -10.32
CA LEU A 127 -8.66 -2.79 -9.70
C LEU A 127 -8.74 -2.07 -8.34
N ARG A 128 -9.42 -0.90 -8.28
CA ARG A 128 -9.56 -0.12 -7.05
C ARG A 128 -10.26 -0.90 -5.95
N ARG A 129 -11.32 -1.65 -6.27
CA ARG A 129 -12.01 -2.51 -5.29
C ARG A 129 -11.09 -3.61 -4.75
N ALA A 130 -10.40 -4.31 -5.64
CA ALA A 130 -9.51 -5.39 -5.22
C ALA A 130 -8.36 -4.89 -4.35
N VAL A 131 -7.74 -3.76 -4.71
CA VAL A 131 -6.71 -3.11 -3.89
C VAL A 131 -7.29 -2.69 -2.53
N GLY A 132 -8.47 -2.08 -2.49
CA GLY A 132 -9.13 -1.68 -1.25
C GLY A 132 -9.43 -2.86 -0.32
N ASP A 133 -9.95 -3.97 -0.88
CA ASP A 133 -10.21 -5.20 -0.11
C ASP A 133 -8.92 -5.85 0.39
N PHE A 134 -7.87 -5.89 -0.46
CA PHE A 134 -6.58 -6.39 -0.03
C PHE A 134 -5.98 -5.53 1.09
N MET A 135 -6.07 -4.19 1.00
CA MET A 135 -5.55 -3.29 2.03
C MET A 135 -6.25 -3.46 3.39
N LYS A 136 -7.58 -3.69 3.39
CA LYS A 136 -8.32 -4.04 4.61
C LYS A 136 -7.81 -5.36 5.20
N HIS A 137 -7.72 -6.40 4.35
CA HIS A 137 -7.16 -7.69 4.77
C HIS A 137 -5.74 -7.55 5.31
N TYR A 138 -4.87 -6.84 4.62
CA TYR A 138 -3.48 -6.65 4.97
C TYR A 138 -3.30 -5.98 6.34
N HIS A 139 -4.13 -4.99 6.68
CA HIS A 139 -4.02 -4.27 7.95
C HIS A 139 -4.75 -4.94 9.11
N GLU A 140 -5.92 -5.52 8.86
CA GLU A 140 -6.88 -5.90 9.91
C GLU A 140 -7.02 -7.41 10.09
N GLU A 141 -6.54 -8.20 9.14
CA GLU A 141 -6.83 -9.64 9.10
C GLU A 141 -5.58 -10.50 8.87
N ARG A 142 -4.52 -9.94 8.31
CA ARG A 142 -3.29 -10.65 7.99
C ARG A 142 -2.28 -10.56 9.13
N ASN A 143 -1.80 -11.71 9.60
CA ASN A 143 -0.70 -11.76 10.58
C ASN A 143 0.64 -11.40 9.92
N HIS A 144 1.43 -10.57 10.60
CA HIS A 144 2.72 -10.09 10.12
C HIS A 144 3.87 -10.69 10.93
N GLN A 145 4.63 -11.61 10.34
CA GLN A 145 5.78 -12.26 11.02
C GLN A 145 6.79 -11.23 11.57
N GLY A 146 7.07 -10.17 10.81
CA GLY A 146 7.97 -9.09 11.23
C GLY A 146 7.45 -8.21 12.37
N LEU A 147 6.21 -8.43 12.83
CA LEU A 147 5.58 -7.80 13.99
C LEU A 147 5.18 -8.85 15.05
N GLY A 148 5.89 -9.99 15.12
CA GLY A 148 5.57 -11.05 16.07
C GLY A 148 4.22 -11.72 15.80
N ASN A 149 3.83 -11.88 14.54
CA ASN A 149 2.52 -12.41 14.08
C ASN A 149 1.31 -11.58 14.55
N GLN A 150 1.50 -10.28 14.78
CA GLN A 150 0.41 -9.39 15.13
C GLN A 150 -0.22 -8.77 13.88
N LEU A 151 -1.48 -8.32 14.03
CA LEU A 151 -2.17 -7.49 13.04
C LEU A 151 -1.61 -6.05 13.12
N ILE A 152 -1.58 -5.36 11.98
CA ILE A 152 -1.19 -3.93 11.95
C ILE A 152 -2.24 -3.07 12.66
N ARG A 153 -3.51 -3.41 12.48
CA ARG A 153 -4.67 -2.77 13.14
C ARG A 153 -5.55 -3.83 13.77
N PRO A 154 -5.28 -4.26 15.01
CA PRO A 154 -6.17 -5.19 15.69
C PRO A 154 -7.52 -4.52 15.96
N ALA A 155 -8.60 -5.27 15.81
CA ALA A 155 -9.93 -4.81 16.22
C ALA A 155 -9.93 -4.56 17.75
N ALA A 156 -10.65 -3.52 18.19
CA ALA A 156 -10.68 -3.09 19.59
C ALA A 156 -11.16 -4.17 20.59
N ASN A 157 -11.73 -5.28 20.10
CA ASN A 157 -12.32 -6.36 20.90
C ASN A 157 -11.60 -7.72 20.72
N ASP A 158 -10.30 -7.74 20.56
CA ASP A 158 -9.53 -9.00 20.52
C ASP A 158 -9.34 -9.54 21.97
N SER A 159 -10.44 -9.94 22.60
CA SER A 159 -10.42 -10.63 23.90
C SER A 159 -9.98 -12.09 23.67
N ARG A 160 -8.73 -12.39 24.01
CA ARG A 160 -8.00 -13.64 23.76
C ARG A 160 -8.54 -14.90 24.47
N PHE A 161 -9.63 -14.82 25.21
CA PHE A 161 -10.12 -15.92 26.05
C PHE A 161 -11.64 -16.05 26.02
N ARG A 162 -12.20 -16.57 24.91
CA ARG A 162 -13.59 -17.06 24.95
C ARG A 162 -13.77 -18.28 24.05
N THR A 163 -14.51 -19.26 24.57
CA THR A 163 -14.91 -20.54 23.96
C THR A 163 -16.05 -20.33 22.95
N GLU A 164 -15.91 -19.40 22.01
CA GLU A 164 -16.93 -19.09 21.01
C GLU A 164 -16.59 -19.70 19.65
N SER A 165 -17.63 -19.90 18.84
CA SER A 165 -17.51 -20.43 17.48
C SER A 165 -16.53 -19.60 16.65
N VAL A 166 -15.71 -20.29 15.86
CA VAL A 166 -14.83 -19.65 14.89
C VAL A 166 -15.65 -19.18 13.70
N ASN A 167 -15.62 -17.89 13.43
CA ASN A 167 -16.23 -17.27 12.26
C ASN A 167 -15.20 -17.07 11.17
N MET A 168 -15.65 -17.02 9.92
CA MET A 168 -14.82 -16.75 8.76
C MET A 168 -15.32 -15.49 8.06
N ARG A 169 -14.42 -14.58 7.76
CA ARG A 169 -14.63 -13.47 6.82
C ARG A 169 -13.88 -13.74 5.55
N SER A 170 -14.57 -13.68 4.43
CA SER A 170 -14.02 -13.90 3.11
C SER A 170 -14.04 -12.61 2.30
N ARG A 171 -12.96 -12.34 1.54
CA ARG A 171 -12.84 -11.21 0.61
C ARG A 171 -12.45 -11.71 -0.77
N LEU A 172 -12.72 -10.90 -1.79
CA LEU A 172 -12.37 -11.19 -3.19
C LEU A 172 -12.86 -12.58 -3.65
N GLY A 173 -14.12 -12.91 -3.31
CA GLY A 173 -14.72 -14.17 -3.73
C GLY A 173 -14.09 -15.42 -3.09
N GLY A 174 -13.54 -15.33 -1.90
CA GLY A 174 -12.91 -16.45 -1.21
C GLY A 174 -11.38 -16.49 -1.35
N LEU A 175 -10.81 -15.56 -2.07
CA LEU A 175 -9.36 -15.50 -2.28
C LEU A 175 -8.59 -15.18 -1.00
N LEU A 176 -9.16 -14.31 -0.16
CA LEU A 176 -8.60 -13.91 1.14
C LEU A 176 -9.57 -14.30 2.24
N ASN A 177 -9.14 -15.14 3.16
CA ASN A 177 -9.94 -15.63 4.28
C ASN A 177 -9.30 -15.25 5.60
N TYR A 178 -10.14 -14.80 6.54
CA TYR A 178 -9.77 -14.48 7.92
C TYR A 178 -10.67 -15.20 8.89
N TYR A 179 -10.07 -15.92 9.82
CA TYR A 179 -10.77 -16.66 10.86
C TYR A 179 -10.64 -15.91 12.18
N TYR A 180 -11.76 -15.65 12.83
CA TYR A 180 -11.81 -14.90 14.08
C TYR A 180 -12.87 -15.44 15.02
N ARG A 181 -12.75 -15.13 16.30
CA ARG A 181 -13.79 -15.38 17.28
C ARG A 181 -14.57 -14.10 17.52
N ALA A 182 -15.91 -14.18 17.48
CA ALA A 182 -16.73 -13.03 17.80
C ALA A 182 -16.60 -12.71 19.29
N ALA A 183 -16.56 -11.42 19.65
CA ALA A 183 -16.81 -11.00 21.02
C ALA A 183 -18.31 -11.14 21.30
N ALA A 184 -18.65 -11.67 22.48
CA ALA A 184 -20.06 -11.76 22.93
C ALA A 184 -20.59 -10.38 23.30
#